data_8adf7da54759d167ac9376f9d0d729d3
#
_entry.id   8adf7da54759d167ac9376f9d0d729d3
#
_cell.length_a   1.000
_cell.length_b   1.000
_cell.length_c   1.000
_cell.angle_alpha   90.00
_cell.angle_beta   90.00
_cell.angle_gamma   90.00
#
_symmetry.space_group_name_H-M   'P 1'
#
loop_
_entity.id
_entity.type
_entity.pdbx_description
1 polymer ?
#
loop_
_entity_poly.entity_id
_entity_poly.type
_entity_poly.pdbx_seq_one_letter_code
_entity_poly.pdbx_strand_id
1 'polypeptide(L)'
;MITNEEVVKLSDFSLSRIATLPHFPYTPEDPKERERSGREARRLWYRPPELLFRKKFYSFEVDIWAVGCLLGEMTLGEPLFNGESEIEQLLKIFKFTGKPEKEIMDLI
;
A
#
# COMPACT_ATOMS: atom_id res chain seq x y z
N MET A 1 5.46 -3.60 14.41
CA MET A 1 5.39 -3.89 15.86
C MET A 1 6.56 -3.20 16.55
N ILE A 2 6.32 -2.59 17.69
CA ILE A 2 7.37 -1.96 18.51
C ILE A 2 7.52 -2.81 19.77
N THR A 3 8.75 -3.16 20.13
CA THR A 3 9.06 -3.93 21.34
C THR A 3 9.09 -3.02 22.58
N ASN A 4 9.12 -3.62 23.78
CA ASN A 4 9.26 -2.88 25.03
C ASN A 4 10.60 -2.08 25.11
N GLU A 5 11.57 -2.46 24.30
CA GLU A 5 12.87 -1.78 24.17
C GLU A 5 12.89 -0.72 23.06
N GLU A 6 11.69 -0.34 22.55
CA GLU A 6 11.49 0.62 21.45
C GLU A 6 12.13 0.20 20.12
N VAL A 7 12.36 -1.11 19.94
CA VAL A 7 12.88 -1.65 18.68
C VAL A 7 11.73 -1.95 17.71
N VAL A 8 11.80 -1.42 16.49
CA VAL A 8 10.85 -1.70 15.42
C VAL A 8 11.17 -3.06 14.80
N LYS A 9 10.16 -3.94 14.74
CA LYS A 9 10.26 -5.26 14.10
C LYS A 9 9.12 -5.48 13.12
N LEU A 10 9.42 -6.15 12.01
CA LEU A 10 8.39 -6.65 11.10
C LEU A 10 7.64 -7.80 11.76
N SER A 11 6.33 -7.86 11.58
CA SER A 11 5.46 -8.93 12.08
C SER A 11 4.29 -9.14 11.14
N ASP A 12 3.57 -10.25 11.32
CA ASP A 12 2.44 -10.64 10.49
C ASP A 12 2.80 -10.82 9.01
N PHE A 13 3.42 -11.96 8.71
CA PHE A 13 3.81 -12.33 7.36
C PHE A 13 2.71 -13.04 6.56
N SER A 14 1.44 -12.93 6.98
CA SER A 14 0.30 -13.61 6.33
C SER A 14 0.09 -13.23 4.87
N LEU A 15 0.48 -12.00 4.48
CA LEU A 15 0.39 -11.49 3.12
C LEU A 15 1.76 -11.42 2.43
N SER A 16 2.82 -11.93 3.07
CA SER A 16 4.15 -11.88 2.49
C SER A 16 4.27 -12.79 1.27
N ARG A 17 5.11 -12.39 0.33
CA ARG A 17 5.45 -13.16 -0.89
C ARG A 17 6.95 -13.43 -0.91
N ILE A 18 7.33 -14.55 -1.51
CA ILE A 18 8.75 -14.90 -1.67
C ILE A 18 9.37 -14.02 -2.74
N ALA A 19 10.46 -13.33 -2.41
CA ALA A 19 11.28 -12.64 -3.37
C ALA A 19 12.14 -13.66 -4.13
N THR A 20 12.02 -13.69 -5.44
CA THR A 20 12.80 -14.58 -6.32
C THR A 20 13.85 -13.80 -7.11
N LEU A 21 14.95 -14.44 -7.47
CA LEU A 21 15.94 -13.94 -8.42
C LEU A 21 15.92 -14.85 -9.66
N PRO A 22 15.65 -14.32 -10.88
CA PRO A 22 15.28 -12.93 -11.19
C PRO A 22 13.93 -12.52 -10.58
N HIS A 23 13.74 -11.22 -10.35
CA HIS A 23 12.49 -10.69 -9.80
C HIS A 23 11.34 -10.88 -10.79
N PHE A 24 10.38 -11.71 -10.43
CA PHE A 24 9.12 -11.82 -11.16
C PHE A 24 8.08 -10.90 -10.51
N PRO A 25 7.28 -10.16 -11.29
CA PRO A 25 6.21 -9.36 -10.75
C PRO A 25 5.17 -10.22 -10.03
N TYR A 26 4.66 -9.71 -8.91
CA TYR A 26 3.62 -10.37 -8.11
C TYR A 26 2.24 -10.09 -8.68
N THR A 27 1.32 -11.07 -8.51
CA THR A 27 -0.09 -10.89 -8.83
C THR A 27 -0.86 -10.34 -7.63
N PRO A 28 -1.90 -9.51 -7.84
CA PRO A 28 -2.78 -9.07 -6.77
C PRO A 28 -3.45 -10.23 -6.03
N GLU A 29 -3.79 -10.00 -4.77
CA GLU A 29 -4.55 -10.96 -3.95
C GLU A 29 -5.93 -11.25 -4.53
N ASP A 30 -6.44 -12.48 -4.28
CA ASP A 30 -7.82 -12.84 -4.62
C ASP A 30 -8.80 -11.92 -3.86
N PRO A 31 -9.80 -11.31 -4.53
CA PRO A 31 -10.83 -10.51 -3.89
C PRO A 31 -11.55 -11.21 -2.74
N LYS A 32 -11.71 -12.53 -2.79
CA LYS A 32 -12.33 -13.33 -1.73
C LYS A 32 -11.50 -13.40 -0.44
N GLU A 33 -10.19 -13.31 -0.54
CA GLU A 33 -9.31 -13.23 0.62
C GLU A 33 -9.37 -11.84 1.28
N ARG A 34 -9.67 -10.80 0.49
CA ARG A 34 -9.89 -9.44 0.97
C ARG A 34 -11.10 -9.32 1.90
N GLU A 35 -12.24 -9.93 1.53
CA GLU A 35 -13.50 -9.84 2.29
C GLU A 35 -13.44 -10.52 3.66
N ARG A 36 -12.60 -11.54 3.80
CA ARG A 36 -12.48 -12.32 5.06
C ARG A 36 -11.84 -11.57 6.23
N SER A 37 -11.16 -10.46 5.98
CA SER A 37 -10.30 -9.88 7.02
C SER A 37 -10.89 -8.72 7.81
N GLY A 38 -12.09 -8.22 7.50
CA GLY A 38 -12.81 -7.18 8.27
C GLY A 38 -12.01 -5.91 8.65
N ARG A 39 -10.78 -5.81 8.18
CA ARG A 39 -9.82 -4.71 8.44
C ARG A 39 -9.53 -3.88 7.19
N GLU A 40 -10.46 -3.86 6.24
CA GLU A 40 -10.20 -3.34 4.89
C GLU A 40 -9.80 -1.88 4.84
N ALA A 41 -10.44 -1.02 5.62
CA ALA A 41 -10.17 0.42 5.55
C ALA A 41 -8.72 0.76 5.90
N ARG A 42 -8.18 0.21 7.00
CA ARG A 42 -6.79 0.48 7.40
C ARG A 42 -5.76 -0.10 6.44
N ARG A 43 -6.08 -1.17 5.71
CA ARG A 43 -5.20 -1.74 4.68
C ARG A 43 -5.10 -0.85 3.44
N LEU A 44 -6.11 -0.03 3.16
CA LEU A 44 -6.09 0.93 2.06
C LEU A 44 -5.11 2.08 2.33
N TRP A 45 -4.95 2.50 3.58
CA TRP A 45 -4.20 3.70 3.94
C TRP A 45 -2.71 3.66 3.55
N TYR A 46 -2.14 2.46 3.48
CA TYR A 46 -0.73 2.21 3.12
C TYR A 46 -0.57 1.55 1.76
N ARG A 47 -1.66 1.41 1.00
CA ARG A 47 -1.67 0.77 -0.31
C ARG A 47 -1.27 1.78 -1.39
N PRO A 48 -0.28 1.43 -2.25
CA PRO A 48 0.15 2.30 -3.34
C PRO A 48 -0.89 2.41 -4.45
N PRO A 49 -0.84 3.48 -5.28
CA PRO A 49 -1.82 3.73 -6.32
C PRO A 49 -1.92 2.58 -7.36
N GLU A 50 -0.82 1.93 -7.72
CA GLU A 50 -0.83 0.81 -8.67
C GLU A 50 -1.67 -0.38 -8.19
N LEU A 51 -1.71 -0.65 -6.89
CA LEU A 51 -2.58 -1.68 -6.32
C LEU A 51 -4.05 -1.21 -6.22
N LEU A 52 -4.29 0.07 -6.01
CA LEU A 52 -5.63 0.66 -6.01
C LEU A 52 -6.23 0.67 -7.42
N PHE A 53 -5.40 0.89 -8.44
CA PHE A 53 -5.77 0.75 -9.86
C PHE A 53 -5.88 -0.71 -10.32
N ARG A 54 -5.63 -1.68 -9.41
CA ARG A 54 -5.68 -3.12 -9.72
C ARG A 54 -4.72 -3.51 -10.84
N LYS A 55 -3.54 -2.90 -10.87
CA LYS A 55 -2.48 -3.29 -11.80
C LYS A 55 -2.26 -4.80 -11.74
N LYS A 56 -2.16 -5.42 -12.90
CA LYS A 56 -2.05 -6.88 -13.03
C LYS A 56 -0.81 -7.46 -12.36
N PHE A 57 0.26 -6.68 -12.31
CA PHE A 57 1.52 -7.07 -11.69
C PHE A 57 2.08 -5.91 -10.86
N TYR A 58 2.71 -6.23 -9.74
CA TYR A 58 3.38 -5.29 -8.85
C TYR A 58 4.70 -5.91 -8.36
N SER A 59 5.54 -5.12 -7.72
CA SER A 59 6.81 -5.59 -7.17
C SER A 59 7.01 -5.04 -5.75
N PHE A 60 8.22 -5.17 -5.21
CA PHE A 60 8.54 -4.78 -3.82
C PHE A 60 8.46 -3.26 -3.56
N GLU A 61 8.37 -2.42 -4.58
CA GLU A 61 8.17 -0.96 -4.42
C GLU A 61 6.91 -0.62 -3.63
N VAL A 62 5.92 -1.53 -3.57
CA VAL A 62 4.71 -1.37 -2.76
C VAL A 62 5.04 -1.23 -1.27
N ASP A 63 6.08 -1.91 -0.79
CA ASP A 63 6.53 -1.81 0.60
C ASP A 63 7.24 -0.48 0.87
N ILE A 64 7.98 0.05 -0.12
CA ILE A 64 8.62 1.36 -0.02
C ILE A 64 7.57 2.48 0.08
N TRP A 65 6.48 2.38 -0.69
CA TRP A 65 5.34 3.29 -0.53
C TRP A 65 4.78 3.28 0.89
N ALA A 66 4.57 2.09 1.46
CA ALA A 66 4.08 1.93 2.82
C ALA A 66 5.03 2.55 3.87
N VAL A 67 6.34 2.41 3.69
CA VAL A 67 7.35 3.07 4.53
C VAL A 67 7.23 4.60 4.43
N GLY A 68 7.01 5.15 3.24
CA GLY A 68 6.77 6.58 3.03
C GLY A 68 5.52 7.07 3.78
N CYS A 69 4.43 6.30 3.73
CA CYS A 69 3.20 6.61 4.47
C CYS A 69 3.44 6.62 5.99
N LEU A 70 4.19 5.65 6.51
CA LEU A 70 4.55 5.59 7.94
C LEU A 70 5.40 6.78 8.36
N LEU A 71 6.37 7.18 7.54
CA LEU A 71 7.19 8.36 7.80
C LEU A 71 6.34 9.64 7.85
N GLY A 72 5.41 9.79 6.90
CA GLY A 72 4.45 10.90 6.91
C GLY A 72 3.58 10.90 8.17
N GLU A 73 3.06 9.76 8.57
CA GLU A 73 2.24 9.60 9.78
C GLU A 73 3.02 9.93 11.05
N MET A 74 4.26 9.47 11.18
CA MET A 74 5.13 9.83 12.31
C MET A 74 5.41 11.33 12.38
N THR A 75 5.48 12.01 11.23
CA THR A 75 5.75 13.45 11.16
C THR A 75 4.49 14.26 11.48
N LEU A 76 3.33 13.84 11.01
CA LEU A 76 2.06 14.57 11.15
C LEU A 76 1.28 14.19 12.41
N GLY A 77 1.54 13.02 13.00
CA GLY A 77 0.79 12.47 14.13
C GLY A 77 -0.54 11.82 13.74
N GLU A 78 -0.85 11.73 12.44
CA GLU A 78 -2.05 11.10 11.90
C GLU A 78 -1.74 10.39 10.56
N PRO A 79 -2.55 9.41 10.13
CA PRO A 79 -2.34 8.72 8.86
C PRO A 79 -2.28 9.68 7.68
N LEU A 80 -1.27 9.52 6.81
CA LEU A 80 -1.07 10.41 5.66
C LEU A 80 -2.24 10.38 4.68
N PHE A 81 -2.77 9.17 4.41
CA PHE A 81 -3.90 8.94 3.51
C PHE A 81 -4.91 8.00 4.18
N ASN A 82 -6.01 8.54 4.68
CA ASN A 82 -7.03 7.80 5.44
C ASN A 82 -8.34 7.65 4.66
N GLY A 83 -8.29 7.13 3.44
CA GLY A 83 -9.47 6.89 2.62
C GLY A 83 -10.35 5.76 3.18
N GLU A 84 -11.66 5.90 3.08
CA GLU A 84 -12.63 4.88 3.47
C GLU A 84 -12.97 3.92 2.31
N SER A 85 -12.62 4.31 1.07
CA SER A 85 -12.77 3.51 -0.13
C SER A 85 -11.53 3.62 -1.03
N GLU A 86 -11.39 2.68 -2.00
CA GLU A 86 -10.29 2.71 -2.97
C GLU A 86 -10.27 4.04 -3.77
N ILE A 87 -11.45 4.54 -4.15
CA ILE A 87 -11.58 5.80 -4.89
C ILE A 87 -11.17 6.99 -4.01
N GLU A 88 -11.66 7.05 -2.78
CA GLU A 88 -11.31 8.13 -1.86
C GLU A 88 -9.83 8.12 -1.53
N GLN A 89 -9.25 6.93 -1.33
CA GLN A 89 -7.82 6.75 -1.11
C GLN A 89 -7.00 7.34 -2.27
N LEU A 90 -7.36 7.01 -3.52
CA LEU A 90 -6.73 7.58 -4.71
C LEU A 90 -6.86 9.10 -4.79
N LEU A 91 -8.04 9.65 -4.49
CA LEU A 91 -8.25 11.10 -4.49
C LEU A 91 -7.37 11.80 -3.45
N LYS A 92 -7.22 11.22 -2.24
CA LYS A 92 -6.33 11.76 -1.20
C LYS A 92 -4.86 11.70 -1.64
N ILE A 93 -4.44 10.60 -2.24
CA ILE A 93 -3.08 10.46 -2.80
C ILE A 93 -2.84 11.53 -3.86
N PHE A 94 -3.71 11.67 -4.85
CA PHE A 94 -3.54 12.65 -5.93
C PHE A 94 -3.64 14.10 -5.48
N LYS A 95 -4.39 14.37 -4.44
CA LYS A 95 -4.43 15.71 -3.83
C LYS A 95 -3.06 16.09 -3.25
N PHE A 96 -2.33 15.13 -2.73
CA PHE A 96 -1.03 15.33 -2.10
C PHE A 96 0.13 15.27 -3.10
N THR A 97 0.15 14.25 -3.95
CA THR A 97 1.26 13.97 -4.88
C THR A 97 1.09 14.66 -6.25
N GLY A 98 -0.07 15.20 -6.53
CA GLY A 98 -0.45 15.63 -7.86
C GLY A 98 -1.07 14.50 -8.68
N LYS A 99 -1.78 14.86 -9.74
CA LYS A 99 -2.39 13.91 -10.67
C LYS A 99 -1.30 13.30 -11.56
N PRO A 100 -1.27 11.99 -11.76
CA PRO A 100 -0.29 11.38 -12.68
C PRO A 100 -0.49 11.88 -14.10
N GLU A 101 0.60 11.96 -14.86
CA GLU A 101 0.56 12.29 -16.27
C GLU A 101 -0.28 11.28 -17.05
N LYS A 102 -0.87 11.72 -18.16
CA LYS A 102 -1.77 10.89 -18.96
C LYS A 102 -1.10 9.59 -19.43
N GLU A 103 0.18 9.66 -19.79
CA GLU A 103 0.96 8.50 -20.20
C GLU A 103 1.08 7.44 -19.11
N ILE A 104 1.21 7.87 -17.84
CA ILE A 104 1.24 6.95 -16.68
C ILE A 104 -0.15 6.39 -16.41
N MET A 105 -1.20 7.19 -16.58
CA MET A 105 -2.58 6.75 -16.44
C MET A 105 -2.96 5.68 -17.46
N ASP A 106 -2.44 5.75 -18.68
CA ASP A 106 -2.69 4.79 -19.75
C ASP A 106 -1.92 3.46 -19.53
N LEU A 107 -0.91 3.44 -18.66
CA LEU A 107 -0.13 2.25 -18.29
C LEU A 107 -0.70 1.48 -17.08
N ILE A 108 -1.65 2.06 -16.37
CA ILE A 108 -2.29 1.52 -15.18
C ILE A 108 -3.63 0.90 -15.55
#